data_f400e7ff99b224e80f2f19e1fdb67a27
#
_entry.id   f400e7ff99b224e80f2f19e1fdb67a27
#
_cell.length_a   1.000
_cell.length_b   1.000
_cell.length_c   1.000
_cell.angle_alpha   90.00
_cell.angle_beta   90.00
_cell.angle_gamma   90.00
#
_symmetry.space_group_name_H-M   'P 1'
#
loop_
_entity.id
_entity.type
_entity.pdbx_description
1 polymer ?
#
loop_
_entity_poly.entity_id
_entity_poly.type
_entity_poly.pdbx_seq_one_letter_code
_entity_poly.pdbx_strand_id
1 'polypeptide(L)'
;MLKLVNIQKDYPSPDGAVHALRGVSINFRKSEFVAILGPSGCGKTTLLNIIGGLDHYTEGDLHIEGISTKEYGSRDWDTYRNHRIGFVFQSYNLIPHQTVLSNVELSLTLAGISPAERRARAEEALAKVGLSDQKNKLPRQLSGGQMQRVAIARSLVNDPEILLADEPTGALDSVTITQVMEILKEISRERLVIMVTHNPELADLYATRIIRLKDGEVTDDTNPYDGIEDISLPEGGTPAAPKKSKGKKKHSAMSFLTALSLSFRNLMTKKARTLMISFAGSIGIIGIALILSVSTGVQALIDSLERGTMSSYPLTIQGRPAIWARCSAI
;
A
#
# COMPACT_ATOMS: atom_id res chain seq x y z
N MET A 1 -11.04 -13.90 -17.86
CA MET A 1 -10.01 -13.12 -17.14
C MET A 1 -10.50 -12.63 -15.78
N LEU A 2 -11.40 -11.67 -15.71
CA LEU A 2 -11.98 -11.15 -14.45
C LEU A 2 -13.49 -11.36 -14.46
N LYS A 3 -14.03 -11.98 -13.38
CA LYS A 3 -15.46 -12.28 -13.26
C LYS A 3 -15.94 -11.99 -11.85
N LEU A 4 -16.99 -11.21 -11.74
CA LEU A 4 -17.72 -10.91 -10.51
C LEU A 4 -19.01 -11.74 -10.51
N VAL A 5 -19.31 -12.41 -9.41
CA VAL A 5 -20.51 -13.22 -9.23
C VAL A 5 -21.22 -12.80 -7.96
N ASN A 6 -22.36 -12.13 -8.11
CA ASN A 6 -23.23 -11.72 -7.02
C ASN A 6 -22.48 -10.95 -5.90
N ILE A 7 -21.62 -10.03 -6.27
CA ILE A 7 -20.82 -9.25 -5.29
C ILE A 7 -21.71 -8.32 -4.48
N GLN A 8 -21.70 -8.50 -3.17
CA GLN A 8 -22.36 -7.64 -2.21
C GLN A 8 -21.32 -7.01 -1.29
N LYS A 9 -21.56 -5.76 -0.91
CA LYS A 9 -20.70 -5.04 0.05
C LYS A 9 -21.51 -4.23 1.00
N ASP A 10 -21.35 -4.53 2.28
CA ASP A 10 -21.98 -3.84 3.39
C ASP A 10 -20.92 -3.15 4.26
N TYR A 11 -21.19 -1.91 4.65
CA TYR A 11 -20.40 -1.18 5.62
C TYR A 11 -21.20 -0.98 6.91
N PRO A 12 -20.62 -1.29 8.07
CA PRO A 12 -21.28 -1.03 9.35
C PRO A 12 -21.46 0.48 9.56
N SER A 13 -22.66 0.90 9.97
CA SER A 13 -22.98 2.28 10.30
C SER A 13 -23.71 2.29 11.66
N PRO A 14 -23.67 3.40 12.45
CA PRO A 14 -24.43 3.54 13.68
C PRO A 14 -25.94 3.33 13.51
N ASP A 15 -26.48 3.69 12.33
CA ASP A 15 -27.90 3.61 11.99
C ASP A 15 -28.28 2.30 11.26
N GLY A 16 -27.39 1.30 11.23
CA GLY A 16 -27.57 0.05 10.49
C GLY A 16 -26.48 -0.18 9.44
N ALA A 17 -26.62 -1.21 8.60
CA ALA A 17 -25.67 -1.47 7.51
C ALA A 17 -25.97 -0.60 6.28
N VAL A 18 -24.93 -0.01 5.69
CA VAL A 18 -25.02 0.66 4.38
C VAL A 18 -24.67 -0.35 3.29
N HIS A 19 -25.65 -0.74 2.50
CA HIS A 19 -25.48 -1.65 1.36
C HIS A 19 -24.90 -0.90 0.17
N ALA A 20 -23.58 -0.94 0.02
CA ALA A 20 -22.88 -0.23 -1.05
C ALA A 20 -22.95 -0.97 -2.40
N LEU A 21 -23.00 -2.31 -2.38
CA LEU A 21 -23.23 -3.16 -3.56
C LEU A 21 -24.24 -4.25 -3.21
N ARG A 22 -25.16 -4.53 -4.17
CA ARG A 22 -26.32 -5.41 -3.96
C ARG A 22 -26.42 -6.52 -5.01
N GLY A 23 -25.34 -7.33 -5.13
CA GLY A 23 -25.38 -8.48 -6.02
C GLY A 23 -24.87 -8.21 -7.43
N VAL A 24 -23.80 -7.43 -7.55
CA VAL A 24 -23.19 -7.10 -8.84
C VAL A 24 -22.55 -8.32 -9.49
N SER A 25 -22.95 -8.61 -10.75
CA SER A 25 -22.39 -9.69 -11.56
C SER A 25 -21.94 -9.14 -12.90
N ILE A 26 -20.63 -9.22 -13.20
CA ILE A 26 -20.02 -8.68 -14.42
C ILE A 26 -18.87 -9.59 -14.85
N ASN A 27 -18.77 -9.89 -16.13
CA ASN A 27 -17.58 -10.52 -16.73
C ASN A 27 -16.83 -9.49 -17.58
N PHE A 28 -15.50 -9.47 -17.50
CA PHE A 28 -14.65 -8.56 -18.27
C PHE A 28 -13.81 -9.32 -19.29
N ARG A 29 -13.58 -8.69 -20.46
CA ARG A 29 -12.66 -9.15 -21.51
C ARG A 29 -11.23 -8.82 -21.14
N LYS A 30 -10.25 -9.40 -21.82
CA LYS A 30 -8.82 -9.14 -21.57
C LYS A 30 -8.38 -7.74 -21.98
N SER A 31 -8.94 -7.24 -23.07
CA SER A 31 -8.66 -5.92 -23.61
C SER A 31 -9.96 -5.24 -23.97
N GLU A 32 -10.37 -4.28 -23.18
CA GLU A 32 -11.52 -3.43 -23.42
C GLU A 32 -11.40 -2.14 -22.58
N PHE A 33 -12.08 -1.09 -23.00
CA PHE A 33 -12.25 0.12 -22.22
C PHE A 33 -13.67 0.15 -21.63
N VAL A 34 -13.77 -0.18 -20.37
CA VAL A 34 -15.05 -0.20 -19.65
C VAL A 34 -15.21 1.08 -18.85
N ALA A 35 -16.30 1.81 -19.06
CA ALA A 35 -16.72 2.91 -18.19
C ALA A 35 -17.84 2.45 -17.26
N ILE A 36 -17.64 2.58 -15.94
CA ILE A 36 -18.67 2.41 -14.92
C ILE A 36 -19.26 3.77 -14.62
N LEU A 37 -20.50 3.99 -15.05
CA LEU A 37 -21.22 5.26 -14.95
C LEU A 37 -22.31 5.20 -13.89
N GLY A 38 -22.49 6.25 -13.11
CA GLY A 38 -23.58 6.35 -12.15
C GLY A 38 -23.46 7.59 -11.24
N PRO A 39 -24.50 7.91 -10.48
CA PRO A 39 -24.50 9.05 -9.58
C PRO A 39 -23.48 8.90 -8.45
N SER A 40 -23.18 9.99 -7.75
CA SER A 40 -22.31 9.93 -6.56
C SER A 40 -22.94 9.03 -5.48
N GLY A 41 -22.13 8.22 -4.82
CA GLY A 41 -22.59 7.34 -3.75
C GLY A 41 -23.21 6.00 -4.21
N CYS A 42 -23.36 5.73 -5.51
CA CYS A 42 -23.97 4.47 -5.99
C CYS A 42 -23.07 3.23 -5.93
N GLY A 43 -21.87 3.29 -5.30
CA GLY A 43 -21.00 2.14 -5.12
C GLY A 43 -19.86 1.96 -6.13
N LYS A 44 -19.64 2.91 -7.09
CA LYS A 44 -18.59 2.81 -8.14
C LYS A 44 -17.18 2.61 -7.60
N THR A 45 -16.74 3.50 -6.71
CA THR A 45 -15.41 3.41 -6.07
C THR A 45 -15.28 2.16 -5.21
N THR A 46 -16.37 1.75 -4.54
CA THR A 46 -16.40 0.48 -3.77
C THR A 46 -16.17 -0.71 -4.70
N LEU A 47 -16.85 -0.76 -5.84
CA LEU A 47 -16.68 -1.81 -6.84
C LEU A 47 -15.24 -1.83 -7.37
N LEU A 48 -14.67 -0.65 -7.69
CA LEU A 48 -13.30 -0.52 -8.18
C LEU A 48 -12.28 -1.00 -7.13
N ASN A 49 -12.49 -0.66 -5.84
CA ASN A 49 -11.64 -1.08 -4.74
C ASN A 49 -11.69 -2.61 -4.53
N ILE A 50 -12.85 -3.23 -4.66
CA ILE A 50 -12.98 -4.69 -4.57
C ILE A 50 -12.24 -5.37 -5.73
N ILE A 51 -12.43 -4.89 -6.96
CA ILE A 51 -11.70 -5.38 -8.14
C ILE A 51 -10.19 -5.23 -7.95
N GLY A 52 -9.74 -4.10 -7.40
CA GLY A 52 -8.34 -3.81 -7.14
C GLY A 52 -7.74 -4.53 -5.92
N GLY A 53 -8.55 -5.26 -5.14
CA GLY A 53 -8.10 -5.93 -3.92
C GLY A 53 -7.72 -4.95 -2.79
N LEU A 54 -8.24 -3.72 -2.84
CA LEU A 54 -8.07 -2.71 -1.79
C LEU A 54 -9.15 -2.84 -0.69
N ASP A 55 -10.27 -3.44 -1.03
CA ASP A 55 -11.35 -3.78 -0.10
C ASP A 55 -11.87 -5.20 -0.38
N HIS A 56 -12.58 -5.78 0.58
CA HIS A 56 -13.16 -7.12 0.47
C HIS A 56 -14.69 -7.03 0.33
N TYR A 57 -15.26 -7.90 -0.49
CA TYR A 57 -16.71 -8.05 -0.58
C TYR A 57 -17.25 -8.77 0.66
N THR A 58 -18.52 -8.54 1.00
CA THR A 58 -19.24 -9.20 2.11
C THR A 58 -19.75 -10.56 1.68
N GLU A 59 -20.39 -10.62 0.50
CA GLU A 59 -20.91 -11.85 -0.11
C GLU A 59 -20.61 -11.87 -1.61
N GLY A 60 -20.77 -13.05 -2.22
CA GLY A 60 -20.47 -13.27 -3.63
C GLY A 60 -19.11 -13.92 -3.86
N ASP A 61 -18.59 -13.81 -5.06
CA ASP A 61 -17.27 -14.32 -5.44
C ASP A 61 -16.63 -13.51 -6.56
N LEU A 62 -15.34 -13.21 -6.40
CA LEU A 62 -14.51 -12.57 -7.41
C LEU A 62 -13.55 -13.62 -7.97
N HIS A 63 -13.62 -13.89 -9.26
CA HIS A 63 -12.71 -14.80 -9.95
C HIS A 63 -11.69 -14.03 -10.77
N ILE A 64 -10.42 -14.38 -10.60
CA ILE A 64 -9.28 -13.85 -11.35
C ILE A 64 -8.63 -15.03 -12.06
N GLU A 65 -8.65 -15.01 -13.41
CA GLU A 65 -8.17 -16.13 -14.23
C GLU A 65 -8.82 -17.48 -13.88
N GLY A 66 -10.10 -17.46 -13.53
CA GLY A 66 -10.86 -18.66 -13.16
C GLY A 66 -10.62 -19.15 -11.72
N ILE A 67 -9.75 -18.49 -10.95
CA ILE A 67 -9.50 -18.82 -9.55
C ILE A 67 -10.34 -17.92 -8.66
N SER A 68 -11.08 -18.50 -7.71
CA SER A 68 -11.86 -17.78 -6.71
C SER A 68 -10.93 -17.04 -5.72
N THR A 69 -11.21 -15.78 -5.47
CA THR A 69 -10.43 -15.00 -4.48
C THR A 69 -10.74 -15.37 -3.03
N LYS A 70 -11.73 -16.22 -2.78
CA LYS A 70 -11.95 -16.84 -1.46
C LYS A 70 -10.77 -17.72 -1.01
N GLU A 71 -10.01 -18.23 -1.99
CA GLU A 71 -8.80 -19.03 -1.76
C GLU A 71 -7.55 -18.18 -1.58
N TYR A 72 -7.65 -16.84 -1.74
CA TYR A 72 -6.52 -15.93 -1.66
C TYR A 72 -6.13 -15.63 -0.21
N GLY A 73 -4.87 -15.89 0.12
CA GLY A 73 -4.26 -15.36 1.34
C GLY A 73 -3.71 -13.94 1.12
N SER A 74 -3.22 -13.32 2.20
CA SER A 74 -2.66 -11.95 2.15
C SER A 74 -1.55 -11.79 1.10
N ARG A 75 -0.71 -12.83 0.91
CA ARG A 75 0.38 -12.82 -0.07
C ARG A 75 -0.10 -12.87 -1.52
N ASP A 76 -1.21 -13.55 -1.77
CA ASP A 76 -1.78 -13.65 -3.11
C ASP A 76 -2.39 -12.30 -3.50
N TRP A 77 -3.06 -11.63 -2.57
CA TRP A 77 -3.53 -10.26 -2.73
C TRP A 77 -2.40 -9.25 -2.95
N ASP A 78 -1.28 -9.35 -2.22
CA ASP A 78 -0.11 -8.50 -2.43
C ASP A 78 0.49 -8.72 -3.83
N THR A 79 0.59 -9.97 -4.27
CA THR A 79 1.07 -10.32 -5.62
C THR A 79 0.14 -9.77 -6.70
N TYR A 80 -1.18 -9.91 -6.52
CA TYR A 80 -2.20 -9.38 -7.42
C TYR A 80 -2.08 -7.86 -7.56
N ARG A 81 -2.08 -7.13 -6.44
CA ARG A 81 -1.96 -5.66 -6.45
C ARG A 81 -0.65 -5.17 -7.07
N ASN A 82 0.47 -5.85 -6.79
CA ASN A 82 1.78 -5.39 -7.25
C ASN A 82 2.08 -5.70 -8.72
N HIS A 83 1.49 -6.77 -9.27
CA HIS A 83 1.88 -7.25 -10.60
C HIS A 83 0.75 -7.23 -11.62
N ARG A 84 -0.53 -7.26 -11.20
CA ARG A 84 -1.64 -7.36 -12.13
C ARG A 84 -2.51 -6.12 -12.19
N ILE A 85 -2.46 -5.27 -11.16
CA ILE A 85 -3.28 -4.06 -11.07
C ILE A 85 -2.41 -2.81 -11.17
N GLY A 86 -2.81 -1.90 -12.05
CA GLY A 86 -2.42 -0.51 -12.03
C GLY A 86 -3.58 0.33 -11.49
N PHE A 87 -3.34 1.24 -10.55
CA PHE A 87 -4.38 2.08 -9.99
C PHE A 87 -4.09 3.57 -10.24
N VAL A 88 -5.06 4.27 -10.83
CA VAL A 88 -5.05 5.72 -11.07
C VAL A 88 -6.15 6.33 -10.19
N PHE A 89 -5.75 7.08 -9.17
CA PHE A 89 -6.66 7.70 -8.21
C PHE A 89 -7.08 9.12 -8.67
N GLN A 90 -8.23 9.56 -8.23
CA GLN A 90 -8.75 10.90 -8.47
C GLN A 90 -7.79 12.01 -7.97
N SER A 91 -7.17 11.82 -6.82
CA SER A 91 -6.27 12.80 -6.17
C SER A 91 -4.79 12.58 -6.46
N TYR A 92 -4.42 11.96 -7.58
CA TYR A 92 -3.06 11.67 -8.04
C TYR A 92 -2.23 10.80 -7.07
N ASN A 93 -2.34 10.97 -5.76
CA ASN A 93 -1.61 10.29 -4.70
C ASN A 93 -0.09 10.25 -4.92
N LEU A 94 0.48 11.36 -5.37
CA LEU A 94 1.91 11.54 -5.53
C LEU A 94 2.55 11.96 -4.20
N ILE A 95 3.75 11.44 -3.93
CA ILE A 95 4.54 11.81 -2.75
C ILE A 95 5.17 13.19 -2.97
N PRO A 96 4.75 14.25 -2.23
CA PRO A 96 5.05 15.64 -2.58
C PRO A 96 6.53 16.03 -2.50
N HIS A 97 7.31 15.30 -1.68
CA HIS A 97 8.74 15.56 -1.44
C HIS A 97 9.66 14.66 -2.28
N GLN A 98 9.10 13.80 -3.11
CA GLN A 98 9.84 12.97 -4.07
C GLN A 98 9.70 13.54 -5.47
N THR A 99 10.74 13.35 -6.29
CA THR A 99 10.70 13.73 -7.71
C THR A 99 9.66 12.89 -8.48
N VAL A 100 9.29 13.35 -9.65
CA VAL A 100 8.43 12.62 -10.60
C VAL A 100 8.98 11.23 -10.85
N LEU A 101 10.27 11.12 -11.18
CA LEU A 101 10.93 9.83 -11.38
C LEU A 101 10.83 8.92 -10.15
N SER A 102 11.14 9.44 -8.96
CA SER A 102 11.07 8.67 -7.72
C SER A 102 9.65 8.20 -7.38
N ASN A 103 8.62 8.98 -7.73
CA ASN A 103 7.23 8.58 -7.57
C ASN A 103 6.87 7.37 -8.46
N VAL A 104 7.39 7.32 -9.69
CA VAL A 104 7.18 6.17 -10.60
C VAL A 104 8.01 4.97 -10.16
N GLU A 105 9.28 5.17 -9.79
CA GLU A 105 10.18 4.11 -9.30
C GLU A 105 9.65 3.39 -8.04
N LEU A 106 8.79 4.04 -7.25
CA LEU A 106 8.29 3.48 -5.99
C LEU A 106 7.57 2.15 -6.19
N SER A 107 6.72 2.04 -7.20
CA SER A 107 5.99 0.80 -7.52
C SER A 107 6.95 -0.36 -7.84
N LEU A 108 8.03 -0.07 -8.59
CA LEU A 108 9.08 -1.05 -8.90
C LEU A 108 9.95 -1.39 -7.68
N THR A 109 10.11 -0.44 -6.74
CA THR A 109 10.82 -0.68 -5.49
C THR A 109 10.08 -1.70 -4.63
N LEU A 110 8.76 -1.57 -4.55
CA LEU A 110 7.90 -2.53 -3.83
C LEU A 110 7.89 -3.90 -4.51
N ALA A 111 8.00 -3.95 -5.84
CA ALA A 111 8.13 -5.19 -6.60
C ALA A 111 9.53 -5.85 -6.50
N GLY A 112 10.51 -5.22 -5.81
CA GLY A 112 11.85 -5.79 -5.60
C GLY A 112 12.79 -5.69 -6.80
N ILE A 113 12.51 -4.81 -7.78
CA ILE A 113 13.32 -4.60 -8.99
C ILE A 113 14.64 -3.88 -8.64
N SER A 114 15.72 -4.21 -9.36
CA SER A 114 17.04 -3.61 -9.16
C SER A 114 17.06 -2.10 -9.44
N PRO A 115 17.91 -1.30 -8.78
CA PRO A 115 17.93 0.17 -8.96
C PRO A 115 18.14 0.63 -10.41
N ALA A 116 19.03 -0.02 -11.15
CA ALA A 116 19.30 0.33 -12.54
C ALA A 116 18.10 0.05 -13.46
N GLU A 117 17.48 -1.12 -13.31
CA GLU A 117 16.29 -1.51 -14.06
C GLU A 117 15.08 -0.66 -13.71
N ARG A 118 14.88 -0.32 -12.41
CA ARG A 118 13.81 0.58 -11.99
C ARG A 118 13.87 1.91 -12.70
N ARG A 119 15.07 2.51 -12.74
CA ARG A 119 15.27 3.81 -13.37
C ARG A 119 14.95 3.77 -14.86
N ALA A 120 15.44 2.75 -15.56
CA ALA A 120 15.19 2.59 -17.00
C ALA A 120 13.68 2.43 -17.29
N ARG A 121 12.99 1.55 -16.57
CA ARG A 121 11.54 1.35 -16.73
C ARG A 121 10.71 2.59 -16.36
N ALA A 122 11.11 3.31 -15.30
CA ALA A 122 10.42 4.53 -14.90
C ALA A 122 10.60 5.66 -15.92
N GLU A 123 11.79 5.80 -16.51
CA GLU A 123 12.06 6.77 -17.60
C GLU A 123 11.25 6.41 -18.86
N GLU A 124 11.15 5.13 -19.22
CA GLU A 124 10.31 4.65 -20.31
C GLU A 124 8.83 4.94 -20.08
N ALA A 125 8.32 4.64 -18.87
CA ALA A 125 6.92 4.92 -18.51
C ALA A 125 6.60 6.42 -18.58
N LEU A 126 7.52 7.28 -18.15
CA LEU A 126 7.38 8.74 -18.27
C LEU A 126 7.41 9.20 -19.72
N ALA A 127 8.22 8.57 -20.58
CA ALA A 127 8.24 8.87 -22.00
C ALA A 127 6.90 8.55 -22.69
N LYS A 128 6.29 7.41 -22.37
CA LYS A 128 4.97 7.00 -22.88
C LYS A 128 3.85 8.02 -22.58
N VAL A 129 3.96 8.77 -21.48
CA VAL A 129 3.00 9.81 -21.12
C VAL A 129 3.46 11.23 -21.46
N GLY A 130 4.57 11.38 -22.22
CA GLY A 130 5.10 12.66 -22.67
C GLY A 130 5.68 13.54 -21.56
N LEU A 131 6.34 12.94 -20.54
CA LEU A 131 6.88 13.66 -19.37
C LEU A 131 8.37 13.41 -19.13
N SER A 132 9.13 13.02 -20.14
CA SER A 132 10.58 12.75 -20.03
C SER A 132 11.37 13.92 -19.42
N ASP A 133 11.05 15.16 -19.83
CA ASP A 133 11.73 16.37 -19.40
C ASP A 133 11.36 16.81 -17.97
N GLN A 134 10.29 16.23 -17.41
CA GLN A 134 9.77 16.58 -16.09
C GLN A 134 10.27 15.67 -14.97
N LYS A 135 11.09 14.64 -15.27
CA LYS A 135 11.47 13.56 -14.35
C LYS A 135 12.11 14.02 -13.04
N ASN A 136 12.83 15.15 -13.05
CA ASN A 136 13.55 15.67 -11.88
C ASN A 136 12.72 16.69 -11.07
N LYS A 137 11.54 17.09 -11.56
CA LYS A 137 10.65 18.03 -10.85
C LYS A 137 9.95 17.38 -9.68
N LEU A 138 9.51 18.19 -8.73
CA LEU A 138 8.61 17.80 -7.65
C LEU A 138 7.14 17.94 -8.10
N PRO A 139 6.18 17.18 -7.54
CA PRO A 139 4.76 17.28 -7.89
C PRO A 139 4.21 18.72 -7.84
N ARG A 140 4.60 19.52 -6.85
CA ARG A 140 4.18 20.93 -6.71
C ARG A 140 4.61 21.85 -7.86
N GLN A 141 5.50 21.41 -8.73
CA GLN A 141 6.01 22.15 -9.91
C GLN A 141 5.30 21.74 -11.20
N LEU A 142 4.31 20.84 -11.10
CA LEU A 142 3.55 20.30 -12.21
C LEU A 142 2.12 20.85 -12.23
N SER A 143 1.53 20.92 -13.43
CA SER A 143 0.09 21.13 -13.59
C SER A 143 -0.70 19.89 -13.13
N GLY A 144 -2.02 20.05 -12.87
CA GLY A 144 -2.92 18.94 -12.53
C GLY A 144 -2.84 17.79 -13.54
N GLY A 145 -2.89 18.11 -14.82
CA GLY A 145 -2.80 17.10 -15.87
C GLY A 145 -1.43 16.44 -16.00
N GLN A 146 -0.35 17.17 -15.71
CA GLN A 146 0.98 16.56 -15.63
C GLN A 146 1.05 15.59 -14.44
N MET A 147 0.49 15.96 -13.27
CA MET A 147 0.42 15.08 -12.11
C MET A 147 -0.40 13.81 -12.41
N GLN A 148 -1.52 13.95 -13.14
CA GLN A 148 -2.32 12.79 -13.56
C GLN A 148 -1.55 11.87 -14.49
N ARG A 149 -0.85 12.40 -15.47
CA ARG A 149 0.00 11.59 -16.36
C ARG A 149 1.15 10.91 -15.61
N VAL A 150 1.71 11.53 -14.57
CA VAL A 150 2.68 10.84 -13.67
C VAL A 150 2.01 9.70 -12.92
N ALA A 151 0.77 9.88 -12.42
CA ALA A 151 0.03 8.82 -11.75
C ALA A 151 -0.28 7.64 -12.71
N ILE A 152 -0.59 7.92 -13.97
CA ILE A 152 -0.76 6.90 -15.01
C ILE A 152 0.58 6.20 -15.30
N ALA A 153 1.69 6.92 -15.46
CA ALA A 153 3.01 6.31 -15.65
C ALA A 153 3.38 5.37 -14.49
N ARG A 154 3.12 5.80 -13.25
CA ARG A 154 3.34 4.99 -12.04
C ARG A 154 2.48 3.72 -12.02
N SER A 155 1.24 3.80 -12.47
CA SER A 155 0.34 2.63 -12.53
C SER A 155 0.75 1.62 -13.59
N LEU A 156 1.41 2.06 -14.68
CA LEU A 156 1.82 1.22 -15.81
C LEU A 156 3.19 0.59 -15.65
N VAL A 157 4.03 1.12 -14.78
CA VAL A 157 5.47 0.77 -14.72
C VAL A 157 5.75 -0.69 -14.37
N ASN A 158 4.82 -1.37 -13.68
CA ASN A 158 4.87 -2.80 -13.38
C ASN A 158 4.26 -3.69 -14.48
N ASP A 159 3.85 -3.09 -15.60
CA ASP A 159 3.21 -3.79 -16.72
C ASP A 159 1.94 -4.56 -16.30
N PRO A 160 0.95 -3.89 -15.68
CA PRO A 160 -0.25 -4.54 -15.17
C PRO A 160 -1.16 -5.02 -16.32
N GLU A 161 -1.94 -6.08 -16.06
CA GLU A 161 -2.96 -6.59 -16.99
C GLU A 161 -4.26 -5.77 -16.93
N ILE A 162 -4.53 -5.15 -15.79
CA ILE A 162 -5.74 -4.38 -15.50
C ILE A 162 -5.36 -2.99 -15.01
N LEU A 163 -5.92 -1.96 -15.61
CA LEU A 163 -5.80 -0.58 -15.17
C LEU A 163 -7.15 -0.10 -14.61
N LEU A 164 -7.15 0.27 -13.35
CA LEU A 164 -8.31 0.83 -12.65
C LEU A 164 -8.14 2.34 -12.53
N ALA A 165 -9.12 3.11 -12.97
CA ALA A 165 -9.08 4.56 -12.95
C ALA A 165 -10.33 5.12 -12.24
N ASP A 166 -10.13 5.72 -11.08
CA ASP A 166 -11.19 6.34 -10.28
C ASP A 166 -11.24 7.83 -10.58
N GLU A 167 -12.26 8.25 -11.35
CA GLU A 167 -12.48 9.64 -11.79
C GLU A 167 -11.21 10.35 -12.31
N PRO A 168 -10.49 9.78 -13.29
CA PRO A 168 -9.16 10.25 -13.67
C PRO A 168 -9.13 11.66 -14.26
N THR A 169 -10.29 12.25 -14.51
CA THR A 169 -10.46 13.57 -15.17
C THR A 169 -11.12 14.63 -14.28
N GLY A 170 -11.49 14.27 -13.04
CA GLY A 170 -12.38 15.10 -12.20
C GLY A 170 -11.86 16.49 -11.80
N ALA A 171 -10.56 16.77 -11.96
CA ALA A 171 -9.96 18.06 -11.57
C ALA A 171 -9.11 18.67 -12.70
N LEU A 172 -9.42 18.35 -13.99
CA LEU A 172 -8.61 18.72 -15.15
C LEU A 172 -9.37 19.67 -16.06
N ASP A 173 -8.63 20.51 -16.79
CA ASP A 173 -9.15 21.30 -17.90
C ASP A 173 -9.46 20.43 -19.12
N SER A 174 -10.29 20.94 -20.06
CA SER A 174 -10.78 20.18 -21.22
C SER A 174 -9.67 19.65 -22.14
N VAL A 175 -8.59 20.39 -22.33
CA VAL A 175 -7.46 19.98 -23.17
C VAL A 175 -6.71 18.80 -22.53
N THR A 176 -6.50 18.91 -21.23
CA THR A 176 -5.82 17.87 -20.44
C THR A 176 -6.67 16.61 -20.32
N ILE A 177 -8.02 16.75 -20.18
CA ILE A 177 -8.96 15.62 -20.20
C ILE A 177 -8.75 14.79 -21.46
N THR A 178 -8.75 15.43 -22.64
CA THR A 178 -8.54 14.74 -23.92
C THR A 178 -7.23 13.98 -23.93
N GLN A 179 -6.13 14.59 -23.47
CA GLN A 179 -4.82 13.94 -23.42
C GLN A 179 -4.80 12.69 -22.54
N VAL A 180 -5.42 12.77 -21.35
CA VAL A 180 -5.50 11.65 -20.41
C VAL A 180 -6.36 10.53 -20.98
N MET A 181 -7.51 10.87 -21.59
CA MET A 181 -8.44 9.90 -22.16
C MET A 181 -7.84 9.18 -23.38
N GLU A 182 -7.09 9.87 -24.25
CA GLU A 182 -6.38 9.24 -25.36
C GLU A 182 -5.31 8.25 -24.88
N ILE A 183 -4.58 8.57 -23.81
CA ILE A 183 -3.61 7.64 -23.21
C ILE A 183 -4.35 6.40 -22.68
N LEU A 184 -5.46 6.55 -21.95
CA LEU A 184 -6.23 5.42 -21.43
C LEU A 184 -6.83 4.56 -22.57
N LYS A 185 -7.29 5.19 -23.64
CA LYS A 185 -7.81 4.51 -24.84
C LYS A 185 -6.72 3.71 -25.54
N GLU A 186 -5.52 4.25 -25.68
CA GLU A 186 -4.39 3.53 -26.26
C GLU A 186 -4.02 2.30 -25.42
N ILE A 187 -3.96 2.45 -24.10
CA ILE A 187 -3.70 1.36 -23.17
C ILE A 187 -4.76 0.25 -23.28
N SER A 188 -6.02 0.61 -23.48
CA SER A 188 -7.13 -0.36 -23.55
C SER A 188 -7.08 -1.30 -24.76
N ARG A 189 -6.26 -1.01 -25.76
CA ARG A 189 -6.05 -1.89 -26.91
C ARG A 189 -5.34 -3.20 -26.55
N GLU A 190 -4.51 -3.16 -25.52
CA GLU A 190 -3.69 -4.30 -25.08
C GLU A 190 -4.11 -4.88 -23.74
N ARG A 191 -4.87 -4.13 -22.94
CA ARG A 191 -5.24 -4.52 -21.57
C ARG A 191 -6.62 -4.02 -21.17
N LEU A 192 -7.14 -4.58 -20.09
CA LEU A 192 -8.42 -4.16 -19.53
C LEU A 192 -8.25 -2.82 -18.80
N VAL A 193 -9.00 -1.80 -19.23
CA VAL A 193 -9.12 -0.51 -18.55
C VAL A 193 -10.53 -0.39 -17.98
N ILE A 194 -10.66 -0.21 -16.68
CA ILE A 194 -11.94 0.04 -16.00
C ILE A 194 -11.88 1.44 -15.40
N MET A 195 -12.67 2.34 -15.96
CA MET A 195 -12.77 3.72 -15.51
C MET A 195 -14.11 3.94 -14.80
N VAL A 196 -14.07 4.53 -13.64
CA VAL A 196 -15.25 5.07 -12.96
C VAL A 196 -15.36 6.55 -13.28
N THR A 197 -16.53 7.00 -13.68
CA THR A 197 -16.82 8.40 -13.97
C THR A 197 -18.28 8.75 -13.71
N HIS A 198 -18.56 10.01 -13.48
CA HIS A 198 -19.90 10.57 -13.46
C HIS A 198 -20.21 11.38 -14.74
N ASN A 199 -19.26 11.46 -15.69
CA ASN A 199 -19.42 12.18 -16.96
C ASN A 199 -19.82 11.23 -18.08
N PRO A 200 -21.09 11.26 -18.56
CA PRO A 200 -21.57 10.39 -19.62
C PRO A 200 -20.91 10.68 -20.97
N GLU A 201 -20.62 11.95 -21.29
CA GLU A 201 -20.02 12.35 -22.58
C GLU A 201 -18.64 11.71 -22.78
N LEU A 202 -17.82 11.66 -21.71
CA LEU A 202 -16.51 11.01 -21.76
C LEU A 202 -16.64 9.48 -21.88
N ALA A 203 -17.65 8.90 -21.22
CA ALA A 203 -17.90 7.46 -21.34
C ALA A 203 -18.33 7.11 -22.78
N ASP A 204 -19.26 7.86 -23.36
CA ASP A 204 -19.77 7.62 -24.72
C ASP A 204 -18.69 7.79 -25.81
N LEU A 205 -17.76 8.76 -25.60
CA LEU A 205 -16.72 9.09 -26.58
C LEU A 205 -15.55 8.09 -26.58
N TYR A 206 -15.18 7.57 -25.41
CA TYR A 206 -13.92 6.82 -25.25
C TYR A 206 -14.10 5.35 -24.91
N ALA A 207 -15.16 4.98 -24.16
CA ALA A 207 -15.35 3.61 -23.73
C ALA A 207 -15.91 2.71 -24.86
N THR A 208 -15.47 1.46 -24.88
CA THR A 208 -16.02 0.42 -25.76
C THR A 208 -17.23 -0.29 -25.14
N ARG A 209 -17.40 -0.12 -23.81
CA ARG A 209 -18.51 -0.68 -23.03
C ARG A 209 -18.84 0.24 -21.86
N ILE A 210 -20.10 0.47 -21.64
CA ILE A 210 -20.60 1.30 -20.54
C ILE A 210 -21.49 0.45 -19.65
N ILE A 211 -21.14 0.40 -18.37
CA ILE A 211 -21.93 -0.28 -17.34
C ILE A 211 -22.53 0.80 -16.43
N ARG A 212 -23.86 0.83 -16.34
CA ARG A 212 -24.56 1.79 -15.49
C ARG A 212 -24.83 1.19 -14.13
N LEU A 213 -24.33 1.87 -13.09
CA LEU A 213 -24.52 1.47 -11.70
C LEU A 213 -25.45 2.46 -11.01
N LYS A 214 -26.50 1.96 -10.33
CA LYS A 214 -27.43 2.75 -9.54
C LYS A 214 -27.78 2.00 -8.27
N ASP A 215 -27.69 2.66 -7.12
CA ASP A 215 -28.04 2.14 -5.79
C ASP A 215 -27.42 0.77 -5.46
N GLY A 216 -26.17 0.55 -5.92
CA GLY A 216 -25.40 -0.68 -5.71
C GLY A 216 -25.71 -1.83 -6.70
N GLU A 217 -26.54 -1.60 -7.70
CA GLU A 217 -26.94 -2.60 -8.71
C GLU A 217 -26.56 -2.16 -10.12
N VAL A 218 -26.27 -3.14 -11.00
CA VAL A 218 -26.09 -2.91 -12.43
C VAL A 218 -27.46 -2.76 -13.08
N THR A 219 -27.74 -1.59 -13.64
CA THR A 219 -29.01 -1.31 -14.31
C THR A 219 -28.95 -1.46 -15.81
N ASP A 220 -27.77 -1.28 -16.41
CA ASP A 220 -27.58 -1.37 -17.85
C ASP A 220 -26.13 -1.75 -18.18
N ASP A 221 -25.94 -2.46 -19.28
CA ASP A 221 -24.64 -2.84 -19.84
C ASP A 221 -24.73 -2.85 -21.37
N THR A 222 -24.02 -1.94 -22.01
CA THR A 222 -24.15 -1.71 -23.46
C THR A 222 -23.55 -2.82 -24.31
N ASN A 223 -22.65 -3.64 -23.76
CA ASN A 223 -21.98 -4.72 -24.49
C ASN A 223 -21.64 -5.89 -23.55
N PRO A 224 -22.65 -6.58 -22.97
CA PRO A 224 -22.45 -7.64 -22.00
C PRO A 224 -21.57 -8.76 -22.57
N TYR A 225 -20.79 -9.39 -21.67
CA TYR A 225 -19.89 -10.48 -22.02
C TYR A 225 -20.18 -11.69 -21.15
N ASP A 226 -20.54 -12.82 -21.78
CA ASP A 226 -20.96 -14.04 -21.08
C ASP A 226 -19.78 -14.87 -20.53
N GLY A 227 -18.54 -14.42 -20.76
CA GLY A 227 -17.35 -15.13 -20.28
C GLY A 227 -16.96 -16.33 -21.13
N ILE A 228 -17.66 -16.59 -22.23
CA ILE A 228 -17.29 -17.60 -23.24
C ILE A 228 -16.28 -16.91 -24.16
N GLU A 229 -14.98 -17.18 -23.95
CA GLU A 229 -14.00 -16.79 -24.98
C GLU A 229 -14.38 -17.59 -26.26
N ASP A 230 -14.36 -16.93 -27.42
CA ASP A 230 -14.37 -17.59 -28.70
C ASP A 230 -13.15 -18.53 -28.76
N ILE A 231 -13.34 -19.74 -28.31
CA ILE A 231 -12.42 -20.83 -28.56
C ILE A 231 -12.64 -21.15 -30.04
N SER A 232 -11.97 -20.44 -30.92
CA SER A 232 -11.61 -20.93 -32.22
C SER A 232 -10.69 -22.13 -31.96
N LEU A 233 -11.33 -23.30 -31.81
CA LEU A 233 -10.64 -24.59 -31.71
C LEU A 233 -9.82 -24.75 -33.00
N PRO A 234 -8.50 -24.93 -32.93
CA PRO A 234 -7.80 -25.59 -34.00
C PRO A 234 -8.37 -27.03 -34.04
N GLU A 235 -8.96 -27.42 -35.13
CA GLU A 235 -9.42 -28.79 -35.37
C GLU A 235 -8.28 -29.77 -35.08
N GLY A 236 -8.50 -30.66 -34.13
CA GLY A 236 -7.65 -31.83 -33.87
C GLY A 236 -6.66 -31.76 -32.74
N GLY A 237 -7.13 -31.88 -31.51
CA GLY A 237 -6.27 -32.12 -30.35
C GLY A 237 -7.06 -32.48 -29.11
N THR A 238 -6.90 -33.71 -28.61
CA THR A 238 -7.42 -34.22 -27.35
C THR A 238 -7.15 -33.24 -26.20
N PRO A 239 -8.09 -32.99 -25.28
CA PRO A 239 -7.88 -32.06 -24.18
C PRO A 239 -6.82 -32.61 -23.23
N ALA A 240 -5.63 -32.04 -23.28
CA ALA A 240 -4.60 -32.27 -22.28
C ALA A 240 -4.97 -31.54 -20.99
N ALA A 241 -5.04 -32.29 -19.90
CA ALA A 241 -5.25 -31.74 -18.55
C ALA A 241 -4.31 -30.55 -18.26
N PRO A 242 -4.74 -29.53 -17.52
CA PRO A 242 -3.94 -28.35 -17.27
C PRO A 242 -2.67 -28.74 -16.53
N LYS A 243 -1.55 -28.68 -17.24
CA LYS A 243 -0.22 -28.80 -16.63
C LYS A 243 -0.08 -27.64 -15.66
N LYS A 244 -0.05 -27.93 -14.36
CA LYS A 244 0.38 -27.01 -13.31
C LYS A 244 1.77 -26.48 -13.70
N SER A 245 1.78 -25.31 -14.33
CA SER A 245 2.99 -24.56 -14.58
C SER A 245 3.61 -24.25 -13.19
N LYS A 246 4.68 -24.93 -12.85
CA LYS A 246 5.57 -24.54 -11.76
C LYS A 246 6.35 -23.29 -12.22
N GLY A 247 5.66 -22.19 -12.47
CA GLY A 247 6.29 -20.89 -12.54
C GLY A 247 6.95 -20.64 -11.18
N LYS A 248 8.27 -20.42 -11.20
CA LYS A 248 8.99 -19.94 -10.01
C LYS A 248 8.21 -18.74 -9.48
N LYS A 249 7.51 -18.89 -8.33
CA LYS A 249 6.87 -17.80 -7.60
C LYS A 249 7.97 -16.76 -7.36
N LYS A 250 8.00 -15.69 -8.14
CA LYS A 250 8.84 -14.53 -7.84
C LYS A 250 8.30 -13.97 -6.53
N HIS A 251 9.00 -14.24 -5.44
CA HIS A 251 8.71 -13.66 -4.15
C HIS A 251 8.94 -12.15 -4.26
N SER A 252 7.86 -11.39 -4.30
CA SER A 252 7.91 -9.95 -4.08
C SER A 252 8.13 -9.74 -2.58
N ALA A 253 9.39 -9.84 -2.15
CA ALA A 253 9.78 -9.51 -0.80
C ALA A 253 10.76 -8.34 -0.87
N MET A 254 10.31 -7.19 -0.38
CA MET A 254 11.19 -6.03 -0.21
C MET A 254 12.32 -6.41 0.75
N SER A 255 13.59 -6.20 0.34
CA SER A 255 14.74 -6.45 1.21
C SER A 255 14.64 -5.60 2.48
N PHE A 256 14.98 -6.17 3.63
CA PHE A 256 15.02 -5.45 4.91
C PHE A 256 15.86 -4.16 4.83
N LEU A 257 16.97 -4.18 4.12
CA LEU A 257 17.80 -2.99 3.88
C LEU A 257 17.07 -1.91 3.07
N THR A 258 16.25 -2.32 2.09
CA THR A 258 15.43 -1.37 1.31
C THR A 258 14.34 -0.75 2.16
N ALA A 259 13.69 -1.54 3.04
CA ALA A 259 12.68 -1.04 3.98
C ALA A 259 13.31 -0.04 4.98
N LEU A 260 14.47 -0.36 5.51
CA LEU A 260 15.22 0.49 6.43
C LEU A 260 15.64 1.81 5.76
N SER A 261 16.16 1.74 4.53
CA SER A 261 16.53 2.91 3.73
C SER A 261 15.34 3.82 3.42
N LEU A 262 14.20 3.23 3.07
CA LEU A 262 12.97 3.98 2.79
C LEU A 262 12.45 4.67 4.07
N SER A 263 12.48 3.96 5.20
CA SER A 263 12.09 4.49 6.51
C SER A 263 13.00 5.65 6.95
N PHE A 264 14.32 5.50 6.77
CA PHE A 264 15.30 6.55 7.08
C PHE A 264 15.11 7.80 6.20
N ARG A 265 14.89 7.62 4.88
CA ARG A 265 14.57 8.75 3.99
C ARG A 265 13.30 9.48 4.41
N ASN A 266 12.28 8.73 4.86
CA ASN A 266 11.02 9.31 5.35
C ASN A 266 11.24 10.13 6.63
N LEU A 267 12.05 9.64 7.56
CA LEU A 267 12.47 10.39 8.76
C LEU A 267 13.22 11.68 8.40
N MET A 268 14.10 11.62 7.40
CA MET A 268 14.89 12.78 6.95
C MET A 268 14.06 13.87 6.25
N THR A 269 12.85 13.56 5.77
CA THR A 269 11.98 14.58 5.15
C THR A 269 11.40 15.57 6.16
N LYS A 270 11.26 15.17 7.42
CA LYS A 270 10.76 16.01 8.53
C LYS A 270 11.84 16.29 9.57
N LYS A 271 13.04 16.67 9.13
CA LYS A 271 14.26 16.85 9.95
C LYS A 271 14.02 17.60 11.26
N ALA A 272 13.35 18.76 11.19
CA ALA A 272 13.09 19.59 12.37
C ALA A 272 12.24 18.84 13.42
N ARG A 273 11.16 18.16 13.00
CA ARG A 273 10.29 17.41 13.91
C ARG A 273 11.03 16.21 14.52
N THR A 274 11.77 15.47 13.71
CA THR A 274 12.55 14.31 14.17
C THR A 274 13.62 14.74 15.17
N LEU A 275 14.32 15.87 14.90
CA LEU A 275 15.31 16.43 15.80
C LEU A 275 14.69 16.84 17.14
N MET A 276 13.54 17.55 17.11
CA MET A 276 12.85 17.99 18.33
C MET A 276 12.38 16.80 19.18
N ILE A 277 11.84 15.74 18.57
CA ILE A 277 11.40 14.54 19.29
C ILE A 277 12.60 13.81 19.89
N SER A 278 13.69 13.66 19.14
CA SER A 278 14.93 13.04 19.64
C SER A 278 15.52 13.85 20.81
N PHE A 279 15.52 15.18 20.72
CA PHE A 279 16.02 16.05 21.77
C PHE A 279 15.17 15.94 23.05
N ALA A 280 13.84 15.96 22.91
CA ALA A 280 12.93 15.78 24.03
C ALA A 280 13.10 14.41 24.72
N GLY A 281 13.25 13.34 23.94
CA GLY A 281 13.53 12.00 24.48
C GLY A 281 14.90 11.91 25.19
N SER A 282 15.92 12.57 24.62
CA SER A 282 17.27 12.60 25.22
C SER A 282 17.30 13.29 26.61
N ILE A 283 16.52 14.36 26.79
CA ILE A 283 16.41 15.05 28.08
C ILE A 283 15.89 14.09 29.16
N GLY A 284 14.88 13.29 28.85
CA GLY A 284 14.35 12.30 29.79
C GLY A 284 15.37 11.24 30.19
N ILE A 285 16.11 10.70 29.22
CA ILE A 285 17.17 9.72 29.48
C ILE A 285 18.33 10.31 30.29
N ILE A 286 18.77 11.52 29.95
CA ILE A 286 19.81 12.24 30.68
C ILE A 286 19.37 12.52 32.13
N GLY A 287 18.12 12.93 32.35
CA GLY A 287 17.55 13.15 33.66
C GLY A 287 17.58 11.88 34.53
N ILE A 288 17.15 10.75 34.01
CA ILE A 288 17.20 9.48 34.72
C ILE A 288 18.64 9.05 35.00
N ALA A 289 19.53 9.16 34.02
CA ALA A 289 20.93 8.82 34.18
C ALA A 289 21.64 9.68 35.26
N LEU A 290 21.35 10.99 35.32
CA LEU A 290 21.85 11.90 36.37
C LEU A 290 21.36 11.50 37.75
N ILE A 291 20.05 11.21 37.90
CA ILE A 291 19.48 10.78 39.20
C ILE A 291 20.15 9.49 39.66
N LEU A 292 20.28 8.50 38.81
CA LEU A 292 20.94 7.24 39.14
C LEU A 292 22.43 7.43 39.47
N SER A 293 23.13 8.27 38.71
CA SER A 293 24.53 8.56 38.94
C SER A 293 24.76 9.26 40.30
N VAL A 294 23.93 10.28 40.63
CA VAL A 294 23.99 10.98 41.93
C VAL A 294 23.65 10.01 43.06
N SER A 295 22.61 9.19 42.92
CA SER A 295 22.24 8.18 43.92
C SER A 295 23.36 7.18 44.18
N THR A 296 23.99 6.66 43.12
CA THR A 296 25.15 5.76 43.27
C THR A 296 26.36 6.44 43.88
N GLY A 297 26.61 7.70 43.49
CA GLY A 297 27.70 8.51 44.06
C GLY A 297 27.51 8.79 45.55
N VAL A 298 26.30 9.12 45.99
CA VAL A 298 25.96 9.33 47.40
C VAL A 298 26.12 8.04 48.22
N GLN A 299 25.64 6.89 47.69
CA GLN A 299 25.85 5.61 48.37
C GLN A 299 27.33 5.25 48.51
N ALA A 300 28.13 5.44 47.47
CA ALA A 300 29.56 5.21 47.53
C ALA A 300 30.28 6.12 48.56
N LEU A 301 29.79 7.36 48.69
CA LEU A 301 30.32 8.29 49.70
C LEU A 301 29.95 7.81 51.13
N ILE A 302 28.70 7.41 51.36
CA ILE A 302 28.24 6.86 52.64
C ILE A 302 29.07 5.64 53.04
N ASP A 303 29.19 4.65 52.10
CA ASP A 303 29.99 3.45 52.32
C ASP A 303 31.49 3.78 52.67
N SER A 304 32.05 4.81 52.02
CA SER A 304 33.44 5.23 52.32
C SER A 304 33.57 5.88 53.69
N LEU A 305 32.59 6.67 54.12
CA LEU A 305 32.54 7.28 55.44
C LEU A 305 32.34 6.23 56.55
N GLU A 306 31.42 5.26 56.31
CA GLU A 306 31.21 4.17 57.27
C GLU A 306 32.48 3.34 57.46
N ARG A 307 33.16 2.94 56.37
CA ARG A 307 34.43 2.21 56.45
C ARG A 307 35.54 3.01 57.17
N GLY A 308 35.60 4.31 56.90
CA GLY A 308 36.54 5.21 57.56
C GLY A 308 36.27 5.35 59.08
N THR A 309 35.02 5.46 59.49
CA THR A 309 34.62 5.58 60.91
C THR A 309 34.76 4.25 61.66
N MET A 310 34.39 3.11 61.05
CA MET A 310 34.58 1.80 61.66
C MET A 310 36.04 1.41 61.84
N SER A 311 36.94 1.85 60.95
CA SER A 311 38.38 1.62 61.10
C SER A 311 39.01 2.50 62.20
N SER A 312 38.37 3.61 62.55
CA SER A 312 38.85 4.54 63.56
C SER A 312 38.41 4.26 65.01
N TYR A 313 37.35 3.40 65.15
CA TYR A 313 36.89 2.95 66.47
C TYR A 313 37.13 1.45 66.63
N PRO A 314 38.27 1.01 67.25
CA PRO A 314 38.45 -0.40 67.51
C PRO A 314 37.40 -0.89 68.51
N LEU A 315 36.67 -1.90 68.18
CA LEU A 315 35.77 -2.58 69.10
C LEU A 315 36.60 -3.28 70.17
N THR A 316 36.68 -2.65 71.37
CA THR A 316 37.25 -3.31 72.55
C THR A 316 36.25 -4.30 73.11
N ILE A 317 36.43 -5.59 72.82
CA ILE A 317 35.69 -6.67 73.49
C ILE A 317 36.23 -6.79 74.88
N GLN A 318 35.58 -6.16 75.88
CA GLN A 318 35.87 -6.41 77.32
C GLN A 318 35.36 -7.80 77.64
N GLY A 319 36.29 -8.77 77.66
CA GLY A 319 36.04 -10.06 78.22
C GLY A 319 35.75 -9.93 79.72
N ARG A 320 34.51 -10.26 80.14
CA ARG A 320 34.20 -10.43 81.57
C ARG A 320 35.13 -11.55 82.10
N PRO A 321 35.89 -11.35 83.18
CA PRO A 321 36.64 -12.42 83.82
C PRO A 321 35.65 -13.41 84.37
N ALA A 322 35.79 -14.68 83.99
CA ALA A 322 35.04 -15.82 84.53
C ALA A 322 35.40 -15.89 86.06
N ILE A 323 34.45 -15.61 86.92
CA ILE A 323 34.55 -15.86 88.34
C ILE A 323 34.40 -17.35 88.56
N TRP A 324 35.52 -18.06 88.54
CA TRP A 324 35.60 -19.41 89.13
C TRP A 324 36.04 -19.22 90.59
N ALA A 325 35.09 -18.98 91.47
CA ALA A 325 35.35 -19.07 92.92
C ALA A 325 35.04 -20.46 93.43
N ARG A 326 36.06 -21.14 93.74
CA ARG A 326 36.25 -22.11 94.82
C ARG A 326 34.92 -22.59 95.51
N CYS A 327 34.60 -23.79 95.31
CA CYS A 327 34.01 -24.61 96.33
C CYS A 327 34.92 -25.84 96.46
N SER A 328 35.80 -25.80 97.44
CA SER A 328 36.42 -27.01 98.03
C SER A 328 36.43 -26.85 99.52
N ALA A 329 35.96 -27.88 100.21
CA ALA A 329 36.07 -28.27 101.61
C ALA A 329 34.98 -27.66 102.55
N ILE A 330 33.98 -28.43 102.95
CA ILE A 330 33.98 -29.46 104.07
C ILE A 330 32.75 -30.37 103.82
#